data_241a1f5edb25f91cec3f97fe84b6b0e9
#
_entry.id   241a1f5edb25f91cec3f97fe84b6b0e9
#
_cell.length_a   1.000
_cell.length_b   1.000
_cell.length_c   1.000
_cell.angle_alpha   90.00
_cell.angle_beta   90.00
_cell.angle_gamma   90.00
#
_symmetry.space_group_name_H-M   'P 1'
#
loop_
_entity.id
_entity.type
_entity.pdbx_description
1 polymer ?
#
loop_
_entity_poly.entity_id
_entity_poly.type
_entity_poly.pdbx_seq_one_letter_code
_entity_poly.pdbx_strand_id
1 'polypeptide(L)'
;MDRQCSTAGIFLRKRINFEIKKEENRYMYLIVGLGNPGREYDKTRHNAGFMVMDALAEKIGADISEKKHKALCGKGVIGGGKVILMKPQTYMNSSGESIRAAADYYKVDPEDILIVYDDISLAPGQLRIRAKGSAGGHNGIKSIIAHLGTQEFPRVKVGVGEKPSRMDLADYVLGHFSKEEQGTMADAVKEAADAVCEIVNVGIAQAMNDHNRKKEEK
;
A
#
# COMPACT_ATOMS: atom_id res chain seq x y z
N MET A 1 -9.49 -37.79 19.15
CA MET A 1 -8.87 -36.98 20.23
C MET A 1 -8.06 -35.92 19.56
N ASP A 2 -8.68 -34.85 19.37
CA ASP A 2 -8.43 -33.43 19.45
C ASP A 2 -7.15 -32.88 18.81
N ARG A 3 -7.32 -32.36 17.59
CA ARG A 3 -6.49 -31.28 17.02
C ARG A 3 -7.36 -30.05 16.76
N GLN A 4 -7.97 -29.53 17.81
CA GLN A 4 -8.46 -28.14 17.82
C GLN A 4 -7.37 -27.26 18.42
N CYS A 5 -6.27 -27.02 17.68
CA CYS A 5 -5.40 -25.91 17.99
C CYS A 5 -6.06 -24.64 17.45
N SER A 6 -6.80 -24.02 18.33
CA SER A 6 -7.75 -22.93 18.16
C SER A 6 -7.12 -21.76 17.37
N THR A 7 -7.77 -21.37 16.27
CA THR A 7 -7.60 -20.09 15.54
C THR A 7 -7.58 -18.89 16.51
N ALA A 8 -8.33 -18.94 17.59
CA ALA A 8 -8.33 -17.94 18.67
C ALA A 8 -6.97 -17.77 19.35
N GLY A 9 -6.19 -18.85 19.54
CA GLY A 9 -4.85 -18.79 20.14
C GLY A 9 -3.82 -18.11 19.23
N ILE A 10 -3.97 -18.26 17.92
CA ILE A 10 -3.10 -17.59 16.94
C ILE A 10 -3.43 -16.09 16.86
N PHE A 11 -4.71 -15.73 16.90
CA PHE A 11 -5.17 -14.33 16.94
C PHE A 11 -4.73 -13.63 18.24
N LEU A 12 -4.84 -14.31 19.38
CA LEU A 12 -4.42 -13.76 20.67
C LEU A 12 -2.89 -13.56 20.73
N ARG A 13 -2.09 -14.51 20.23
CA ARG A 13 -0.64 -14.38 20.14
C ARG A 13 -0.22 -13.23 19.19
N LYS A 14 -0.89 -13.09 18.04
CA LYS A 14 -0.61 -11.98 17.10
C LYS A 14 -0.96 -10.63 17.74
N ARG A 15 -2.05 -10.53 18.49
CA ARG A 15 -2.45 -9.32 19.21
C ARG A 15 -1.48 -8.98 20.35
N ILE A 16 -1.05 -9.97 21.14
CA ILE A 16 -0.07 -9.80 22.20
C ILE A 16 1.28 -9.37 21.61
N ASN A 17 1.76 -10.00 20.54
CA ASN A 17 3.00 -9.59 19.88
C ASN A 17 2.91 -8.18 19.25
N PHE A 18 1.74 -7.78 18.76
CA PHE A 18 1.49 -6.43 18.28
C PHE A 18 1.58 -5.41 19.41
N GLU A 19 0.95 -5.66 20.56
CA GLU A 19 1.02 -4.81 21.75
C GLU A 19 2.45 -4.72 22.33
N ILE A 20 3.17 -5.86 22.42
CA ILE A 20 4.55 -5.90 22.92
C ILE A 20 5.50 -5.14 21.98
N LYS A 21 5.39 -5.30 20.67
CA LYS A 21 6.19 -4.52 19.70
C LYS A 21 5.90 -3.02 19.81
N LYS A 22 4.66 -2.64 20.11
CA LYS A 22 4.24 -1.25 20.32
C LYS A 22 4.85 -0.64 21.59
N GLU A 23 4.93 -1.41 22.67
CA GLU A 23 5.54 -0.98 23.94
C GLU A 23 7.07 -0.83 23.85
N GLU A 24 7.76 -1.67 23.05
CA GLU A 24 9.23 -1.61 22.93
C GLU A 24 9.75 -0.46 22.04
N ASN A 25 8.89 0.43 21.50
CA ASN A 25 9.28 1.52 20.59
C ASN A 25 10.06 1.06 19.32
N ARG A 26 9.92 -0.24 18.96
CA ARG A 26 10.60 -0.90 17.85
C ARG A 26 9.70 -1.14 16.63
N TYR A 27 8.43 -0.81 16.74
CA TYR A 27 7.49 -1.05 15.66
C TYR A 27 7.70 -0.03 14.55
N MET A 28 8.14 -0.49 13.39
CA MET A 28 8.38 0.36 12.22
C MET A 28 7.67 -0.25 11.02
N TYR A 29 6.75 0.48 10.44
CA TYR A 29 6.20 0.16 9.12
C TYR A 29 7.03 0.78 8.00
N LEU A 30 7.25 0.01 6.94
CA LEU A 30 7.67 0.52 5.64
C LEU A 30 6.42 0.66 4.76
N ILE A 31 5.96 1.89 4.54
CA ILE A 31 4.77 2.19 3.75
C ILE A 31 5.21 2.64 2.37
N VAL A 32 4.83 1.90 1.34
CA VAL A 32 5.31 2.10 -0.02
C VAL A 32 4.15 2.35 -0.97
N GLY A 33 4.11 3.50 -1.60
CA GLY A 33 3.25 3.74 -2.76
C GLY A 33 3.96 3.34 -4.05
N LEU A 34 3.29 2.59 -4.91
CA LEU A 34 3.83 2.25 -6.22
C LEU A 34 3.49 3.31 -7.26
N GLY A 35 4.40 3.51 -8.19
CA GLY A 35 4.30 4.45 -9.31
C GLY A 35 5.57 4.44 -10.16
N ASN A 36 5.54 5.13 -11.28
CA ASN A 36 6.69 5.40 -12.13
C ASN A 36 7.24 6.79 -11.87
N PRO A 37 8.58 6.98 -11.85
CA PRO A 37 9.20 8.29 -11.76
C PRO A 37 9.08 9.05 -13.10
N GLY A 38 8.97 10.37 -13.04
CA GLY A 38 8.90 11.25 -14.20
C GLY A 38 7.58 12.03 -14.26
N ARG A 39 7.66 13.27 -14.75
CA ARG A 39 6.50 14.17 -14.83
C ARG A 39 5.42 13.65 -15.77
N GLU A 40 5.79 12.88 -16.77
CA GLU A 40 4.88 12.24 -17.73
C GLU A 40 3.94 11.21 -17.08
N TYR A 41 4.33 10.66 -15.91
CA TYR A 41 3.53 9.70 -15.16
C TYR A 41 2.75 10.33 -14.01
N ASP A 42 2.94 11.64 -13.76
CA ASP A 42 2.22 12.32 -12.69
C ASP A 42 0.71 12.18 -12.87
N LYS A 43 0.02 11.74 -11.81
CA LYS A 43 -1.44 11.55 -11.78
C LYS A 43 -1.98 10.56 -12.83
N THR A 44 -1.16 9.69 -13.39
CA THR A 44 -1.65 8.53 -14.15
C THR A 44 -2.27 7.49 -13.20
N ARG A 45 -3.07 6.57 -13.76
CA ARG A 45 -3.70 5.49 -12.97
C ARG A 45 -2.65 4.66 -12.25
N HIS A 46 -1.53 4.34 -12.91
CA HIS A 46 -0.44 3.53 -12.34
C HIS A 46 0.34 4.25 -11.22
N ASN A 47 0.16 5.56 -11.08
CA ASN A 47 0.76 6.36 -10.00
C ASN A 47 -0.20 6.60 -8.83
N ALA A 48 -1.34 5.88 -8.75
CA ALA A 48 -2.26 6.00 -7.63
C ALA A 48 -1.58 5.78 -6.26
N GLY A 49 -0.62 4.85 -6.18
CA GLY A 49 0.16 4.65 -4.95
C GLY A 49 0.99 5.88 -4.57
N PHE A 50 1.62 6.56 -5.52
CA PHE A 50 2.36 7.81 -5.26
C PHE A 50 1.43 8.91 -4.76
N MET A 51 0.23 9.04 -5.38
CA MET A 51 -0.77 10.03 -4.95
C MET A 51 -1.20 9.81 -3.49
N VAL A 52 -1.38 8.55 -3.09
CA VAL A 52 -1.70 8.21 -1.68
C VAL A 52 -0.54 8.55 -0.76
N MET A 53 0.72 8.33 -1.17
CA MET A 53 1.88 8.71 -0.34
C MET A 53 1.95 10.21 -0.14
N ASP A 54 1.65 11.02 -1.16
CA ASP A 54 1.65 12.48 -1.03
C ASP A 54 0.55 12.94 -0.07
N ALA A 55 -0.67 12.40 -0.20
CA ALA A 55 -1.77 12.69 0.73
C ALA A 55 -1.48 12.22 2.18
N LEU A 56 -0.85 11.06 2.33
CA LEU A 56 -0.45 10.55 3.65
C LEU A 56 0.63 11.43 4.28
N ALA A 57 1.63 11.84 3.49
CA ALA A 57 2.70 12.73 3.95
C ALA A 57 2.14 14.08 4.42
N GLU A 58 1.25 14.70 3.64
CA GLU A 58 0.53 15.92 4.03
C GLU A 58 -0.23 15.72 5.35
N LYS A 59 -0.99 14.62 5.45
CA LYS A 59 -1.81 14.29 6.63
C LYS A 59 -1.02 14.16 7.93
N ILE A 60 0.18 13.57 7.86
CA ILE A 60 1.01 13.32 9.06
C ILE A 60 2.14 14.34 9.23
N GLY A 61 2.22 15.37 8.38
CA GLY A 61 3.25 16.39 8.40
C GLY A 61 4.65 15.84 8.09
N ALA A 62 4.76 14.83 7.22
CA ALA A 62 6.03 14.25 6.78
C ALA A 62 6.47 14.83 5.44
N ASP A 63 7.78 14.79 5.15
CA ASP A 63 8.35 15.13 3.84
C ASP A 63 8.98 13.89 3.20
N ILE A 64 8.64 13.61 1.93
CA ILE A 64 9.16 12.47 1.15
C ILE A 64 10.16 13.01 0.12
N SER A 65 11.31 13.51 0.57
CA SER A 65 12.33 14.12 -0.28
C SER A 65 13.71 13.45 -0.20
N GLU A 66 13.99 12.63 0.83
CA GLU A 66 15.28 11.97 1.02
C GLU A 66 15.50 10.90 -0.07
N LYS A 67 16.55 11.08 -0.90
CA LYS A 67 16.92 10.09 -1.92
C LYS A 67 17.71 8.94 -1.29
N LYS A 68 17.06 7.77 -1.13
CA LYS A 68 17.65 6.58 -0.52
C LYS A 68 17.02 5.30 -1.07
N HIS A 69 17.74 4.20 -1.08
CA HIS A 69 17.23 2.89 -1.53
C HIS A 69 16.58 2.91 -2.92
N LYS A 70 17.10 3.69 -3.86
CA LYS A 70 16.48 3.93 -5.18
C LYS A 70 15.04 4.47 -5.07
N ALA A 71 14.75 5.29 -4.06
CA ALA A 71 13.45 5.86 -3.77
C ALA A 71 13.55 7.30 -3.26
N LEU A 72 12.42 8.01 -3.25
CA LEU A 72 12.20 9.12 -2.35
C LEU A 72 11.61 8.57 -1.06
N CYS A 73 12.21 8.93 0.06
CA CYS A 73 11.85 8.47 1.39
C CYS A 73 11.51 9.63 2.31
N GLY A 74 10.62 9.37 3.27
CA GLY A 74 10.29 10.29 4.35
C GLY A 74 10.09 9.53 5.65
N LYS A 75 10.31 10.19 6.78
CA LYS A 75 10.07 9.64 8.12
C LYS A 75 8.84 10.28 8.71
N GLY A 76 8.02 9.51 9.39
CA GLY A 76 6.83 10.01 10.06
C GLY A 76 6.49 9.20 11.30
N VAL A 77 5.40 9.61 11.95
CA VAL A 77 4.84 8.93 13.11
C VAL A 77 3.33 8.81 12.90
N ILE A 78 2.79 7.61 13.08
CA ILE A 78 1.36 7.35 13.05
C ILE A 78 1.01 6.62 14.35
N GLY A 79 0.14 7.20 15.18
CA GLY A 79 -0.30 6.60 16.45
C GLY A 79 0.83 6.25 17.42
N GLY A 80 1.93 7.01 17.41
CA GLY A 80 3.13 6.74 18.19
C GLY A 80 4.11 5.73 17.57
N GLY A 81 3.71 5.02 16.50
CA GLY A 81 4.58 4.12 15.75
C GLY A 81 5.42 4.88 14.70
N LYS A 82 6.70 4.53 14.58
CA LYS A 82 7.58 5.08 13.53
C LYS A 82 7.22 4.48 12.19
N VAL A 83 7.14 5.32 11.15
CA VAL A 83 6.90 4.87 9.77
C VAL A 83 7.94 5.46 8.83
N ILE A 84 8.31 4.68 7.82
CA ILE A 84 9.06 5.15 6.64
C ILE A 84 8.08 5.18 5.47
N LEU A 85 7.88 6.36 4.91
CA LEU A 85 7.13 6.54 3.66
C LEU A 85 8.09 6.44 2.49
N MET A 86 7.68 5.75 1.43
CA MET A 86 8.57 5.47 0.32
C MET A 86 7.86 5.52 -1.03
N LYS A 87 8.44 6.25 -1.98
CA LYS A 87 8.07 6.28 -3.40
C LYS A 87 9.25 5.75 -4.22
N PRO A 88 9.27 4.48 -4.66
CA PRO A 88 10.33 3.93 -5.50
C PRO A 88 10.58 4.80 -6.73
N GLN A 89 11.85 5.07 -7.02
CA GLN A 89 12.27 5.81 -8.21
C GLN A 89 12.82 4.86 -9.30
N THR A 90 12.53 3.59 -9.16
CA THR A 90 12.64 2.58 -10.21
C THR A 90 11.36 2.60 -11.04
N TYR A 91 11.42 2.08 -12.29
CA TYR A 91 10.17 1.79 -12.99
C TYR A 91 9.37 0.70 -12.27
N MET A 92 8.05 0.63 -12.54
CA MET A 92 7.11 -0.24 -11.85
C MET A 92 7.59 -1.71 -11.76
N ASN A 93 8.09 -2.26 -12.85
CA ASN A 93 8.58 -3.64 -12.93
C ASN A 93 9.87 -3.92 -12.12
N SER A 94 10.52 -2.90 -11.58
CA SER A 94 11.71 -2.98 -10.73
C SER A 94 11.48 -2.47 -9.31
N SER A 95 10.22 -2.24 -8.90
CA SER A 95 9.89 -1.72 -7.56
C SER A 95 10.42 -2.60 -6.43
N GLY A 96 10.49 -3.91 -6.64
CA GLY A 96 10.98 -4.86 -5.65
C GLY A 96 12.45 -4.64 -5.26
N GLU A 97 13.30 -4.17 -6.17
CA GLU A 97 14.71 -3.85 -5.87
C GLU A 97 14.83 -2.77 -4.79
N SER A 98 14.05 -1.71 -4.95
CA SER A 98 14.01 -0.58 -4.04
C SER A 98 13.48 -0.99 -2.66
N ILE A 99 12.38 -1.74 -2.65
CA ILE A 99 11.72 -2.19 -1.41
C ILE A 99 12.62 -3.17 -0.66
N ARG A 100 13.26 -4.12 -1.35
CA ARG A 100 14.18 -5.07 -0.72
C ARG A 100 15.36 -4.35 -0.06
N ALA A 101 15.96 -3.38 -0.75
CA ALA A 101 17.07 -2.59 -0.22
C ALA A 101 16.67 -1.82 1.06
N ALA A 102 15.46 -1.26 1.09
CA ALA A 102 14.94 -0.58 2.27
C ALA A 102 14.61 -1.56 3.41
N ALA A 103 13.95 -2.67 3.11
CA ALA A 103 13.61 -3.70 4.10
C ALA A 103 14.86 -4.27 4.79
N ASP A 104 15.91 -4.56 4.03
CA ASP A 104 17.18 -5.06 4.57
C ASP A 104 17.89 -4.01 5.43
N TYR A 105 17.85 -2.75 5.03
CA TYR A 105 18.49 -1.65 5.78
C TYR A 105 17.76 -1.36 7.10
N TYR A 106 16.43 -1.25 7.07
CA TYR A 106 15.63 -0.92 8.25
C TYR A 106 15.28 -2.16 9.09
N LYS A 107 15.62 -3.37 8.62
CA LYS A 107 15.30 -4.65 9.27
C LYS A 107 13.79 -4.82 9.48
N VAL A 108 13.02 -4.49 8.43
CA VAL A 108 11.55 -4.60 8.42
C VAL A 108 11.15 -5.94 7.82
N ASP A 109 10.34 -6.69 8.56
CA ASP A 109 9.79 -7.96 8.07
C ASP A 109 8.70 -7.74 7.01
N PRO A 110 8.47 -8.67 6.08
CA PRO A 110 7.46 -8.51 5.04
C PRO A 110 6.06 -8.19 5.57
N GLU A 111 5.68 -8.68 6.74
CA GLU A 111 4.39 -8.41 7.40
C GLU A 111 4.22 -6.93 7.78
N ASP A 112 5.31 -6.18 7.93
CA ASP A 112 5.34 -4.76 8.27
C ASP A 112 5.62 -3.86 7.02
N ILE A 113 5.63 -4.45 5.81
CA ILE A 113 5.77 -3.71 4.54
C ILE A 113 4.39 -3.53 3.92
N LEU A 114 3.81 -2.35 4.06
CA LEU A 114 2.50 -2.01 3.51
C LEU A 114 2.63 -1.42 2.11
N ILE A 115 2.05 -2.08 1.10
CA ILE A 115 2.10 -1.65 -0.30
C ILE A 115 0.77 -1.03 -0.72
N VAL A 116 0.83 0.17 -1.30
CA VAL A 116 -0.33 0.89 -1.88
C VAL A 116 -0.15 0.96 -3.39
N TYR A 117 -1.17 0.53 -4.17
CA TYR A 117 -1.09 0.45 -5.62
C TYR A 117 -2.46 0.44 -6.29
N ASP A 118 -2.49 0.66 -7.59
CA ASP A 118 -3.69 0.63 -8.43
C ASP A 118 -4.20 -0.79 -8.71
N ASP A 119 -5.52 -0.94 -8.77
CA ASP A 119 -6.16 -2.21 -9.15
C ASP A 119 -7.26 -1.96 -10.19
N ILE A 120 -7.07 -2.53 -11.38
CA ILE A 120 -8.01 -2.41 -12.50
C ILE A 120 -9.28 -3.26 -12.34
N SER A 121 -9.32 -4.19 -11.41
CA SER A 121 -10.50 -5.03 -11.15
C SER A 121 -11.49 -4.39 -10.18
N LEU A 122 -11.16 -3.22 -9.64
CA LEU A 122 -12.00 -2.45 -8.75
C LEU A 122 -12.51 -1.19 -9.46
N ALA A 123 -13.77 -0.84 -9.22
CA ALA A 123 -14.33 0.39 -9.75
C ALA A 123 -13.51 1.62 -9.28
N PRO A 124 -13.46 2.71 -10.06
CA PRO A 124 -12.79 3.94 -9.64
C PRO A 124 -13.27 4.39 -8.26
N GLY A 125 -12.33 4.67 -7.36
CA GLY A 125 -12.66 5.10 -6.00
C GLY A 125 -12.92 3.99 -4.99
N GLN A 126 -13.03 2.73 -5.41
CA GLN A 126 -13.19 1.60 -4.51
C GLN A 126 -11.84 1.20 -3.90
N LEU A 127 -11.81 0.94 -2.60
CA LEU A 127 -10.63 0.42 -1.92
C LEU A 127 -10.77 -1.08 -1.63
N ARG A 128 -9.63 -1.77 -1.57
CA ARG A 128 -9.56 -3.15 -1.10
C ARG A 128 -8.28 -3.42 -0.34
N ILE A 129 -8.40 -3.73 0.95
CA ILE A 129 -7.28 -4.08 1.82
C ILE A 129 -7.15 -5.59 1.88
N ARG A 130 -5.91 -6.10 1.81
CA ARG A 130 -5.58 -7.53 1.94
C ARG A 130 -4.31 -7.69 2.76
N ALA A 131 -4.30 -8.68 3.66
CA ALA A 131 -3.11 -9.04 4.43
C ALA A 131 -2.05 -9.73 3.57
N LYS A 132 -2.46 -10.40 2.49
CA LYS A 132 -1.61 -11.16 1.55
C LYS A 132 -2.32 -11.42 0.22
N GLY A 133 -1.59 -11.94 -0.77
CA GLY A 133 -2.18 -12.36 -2.04
C GLY A 133 -1.20 -12.38 -3.21
N SER A 134 -1.63 -12.95 -4.31
CA SER A 134 -0.87 -13.02 -5.56
C SER A 134 -0.70 -11.64 -6.22
N ALA A 135 0.08 -11.62 -7.30
CA ALA A 135 0.34 -10.39 -8.05
C ALA A 135 -0.88 -9.85 -8.83
N GLY A 136 -1.87 -10.69 -9.15
CA GLY A 136 -3.05 -10.27 -9.91
C GLY A 136 -2.73 -9.60 -11.26
N GLY A 137 -1.61 -9.94 -11.88
CA GLY A 137 -1.16 -9.31 -13.13
C GLY A 137 -0.31 -8.04 -12.95
N HIS A 138 -0.32 -7.40 -11.77
CA HIS A 138 0.35 -6.13 -11.54
C HIS A 138 1.88 -6.28 -11.49
N ASN A 139 2.61 -5.59 -12.40
CA ASN A 139 4.06 -5.78 -12.58
C ASN A 139 4.87 -5.36 -11.34
N GLY A 140 4.48 -4.30 -10.65
CA GLY A 140 5.13 -3.89 -9.39
C GLY A 140 5.01 -4.96 -8.31
N ILE A 141 3.84 -5.57 -8.16
CA ILE A 141 3.63 -6.65 -7.17
C ILE A 141 4.39 -7.91 -7.56
N LYS A 142 4.48 -8.26 -8.87
CA LYS A 142 5.34 -9.36 -9.35
C LYS A 142 6.80 -9.14 -8.94
N SER A 143 7.31 -7.93 -9.16
CA SER A 143 8.67 -7.54 -8.77
C SER A 143 8.90 -7.66 -7.26
N ILE A 144 7.95 -7.18 -6.46
CA ILE A 144 8.05 -7.25 -4.99
C ILE A 144 8.09 -8.70 -4.51
N ILE A 145 7.18 -9.55 -5.00
CA ILE A 145 7.15 -10.98 -4.65
C ILE A 145 8.47 -11.66 -5.02
N ALA A 146 9.02 -11.37 -6.21
CA ALA A 146 10.29 -11.94 -6.64
C ALA A 146 11.47 -11.53 -5.73
N HIS A 147 11.50 -10.30 -5.24
CA HIS A 147 12.59 -9.80 -4.40
C HIS A 147 12.44 -10.13 -2.92
N LEU A 148 11.20 -10.11 -2.38
CA LEU A 148 10.95 -10.47 -0.98
C LEU A 148 10.87 -11.99 -0.77
N GLY A 149 10.60 -12.77 -1.82
CA GLY A 149 10.43 -14.23 -1.75
C GLY A 149 9.13 -14.66 -1.09
N THR A 150 8.17 -13.76 -0.91
CA THR A 150 6.90 -14.04 -0.22
C THR A 150 5.76 -13.20 -0.77
N GLN A 151 4.52 -13.65 -0.52
CA GLN A 151 3.28 -12.94 -0.78
C GLN A 151 2.62 -12.41 0.52
N GLU A 152 3.23 -12.65 1.67
CA GLU A 152 2.73 -12.36 3.01
C GLU A 152 3.08 -10.93 3.41
N PHE A 153 2.61 -9.93 2.65
CA PHE A 153 2.72 -8.51 2.98
C PHE A 153 1.37 -7.80 2.79
N PRO A 154 1.03 -6.87 3.70
CA PRO A 154 -0.21 -6.12 3.62
C PRO A 154 -0.25 -5.18 2.41
N ARG A 155 -1.44 -4.96 1.88
CA ARG A 155 -1.66 -4.10 0.72
C ARG A 155 -2.98 -3.36 0.76
N VAL A 156 -2.95 -2.11 0.33
CA VAL A 156 -4.11 -1.27 0.02
C VAL A 156 -4.19 -1.14 -1.50
N LYS A 157 -5.25 -1.64 -2.08
CA LYS A 157 -5.56 -1.56 -3.50
C LYS A 157 -6.49 -0.39 -3.75
N VAL A 158 -6.14 0.48 -4.67
CA VAL A 158 -6.94 1.63 -5.09
C VAL A 158 -7.55 1.32 -6.46
N GLY A 159 -8.86 1.24 -6.53
CA GLY A 159 -9.59 0.98 -7.77
C GLY A 159 -9.41 2.12 -8.78
N VAL A 160 -8.98 1.76 -9.99
CA VAL A 160 -8.79 2.71 -11.09
C VAL A 160 -9.68 2.40 -12.29
N GLY A 161 -10.57 1.40 -12.15
CA GLY A 161 -11.51 0.97 -13.16
C GLY A 161 -10.97 -0.07 -14.13
N GLU A 162 -11.88 -0.75 -14.79
CA GLU A 162 -11.55 -1.77 -15.78
C GLU A 162 -11.15 -1.11 -17.11
N LYS A 163 -10.11 -1.67 -17.76
CA LYS A 163 -9.68 -1.16 -19.04
C LYS A 163 -10.73 -1.44 -20.13
N PRO A 164 -10.97 -0.52 -21.06
CA PRO A 164 -11.80 -0.78 -22.24
C PRO A 164 -11.28 -1.99 -23.01
N SER A 165 -12.17 -2.83 -23.55
CA SER A 165 -11.83 -4.12 -24.19
C SER A 165 -10.82 -4.00 -25.33
N ARG A 166 -10.81 -2.89 -26.07
CA ARG A 166 -9.93 -2.63 -27.21
C ARG A 166 -8.64 -1.89 -26.89
N MET A 167 -8.42 -1.48 -25.63
CA MET A 167 -7.24 -0.73 -25.20
C MET A 167 -6.16 -1.67 -24.70
N ASP A 168 -4.90 -1.37 -24.96
CA ASP A 168 -3.78 -2.05 -24.30
C ASP A 168 -3.76 -1.73 -22.80
N LEU A 169 -3.32 -2.69 -21.99
CA LEU A 169 -3.31 -2.49 -20.53
C LEU A 169 -2.30 -1.43 -20.11
N ALA A 170 -1.12 -1.39 -20.75
CA ALA A 170 -0.11 -0.40 -20.41
C ALA A 170 -0.60 1.00 -20.76
N ASP A 171 -1.22 1.18 -21.93
CA ASP A 171 -1.79 2.48 -22.34
C ASP A 171 -2.86 2.94 -21.37
N TYR A 172 -3.71 2.01 -20.88
CA TYR A 172 -4.75 2.35 -19.90
C TYR A 172 -4.19 2.82 -18.57
N VAL A 173 -3.28 2.04 -17.96
CA VAL A 173 -2.76 2.38 -16.63
C VAL A 173 -1.79 3.56 -16.66
N LEU A 174 -1.13 3.82 -17.78
CA LEU A 174 -0.30 5.01 -17.98
C LEU A 174 -1.13 6.23 -18.43
N GLY A 175 -2.42 6.07 -18.67
CA GLY A 175 -3.35 7.15 -18.95
C GLY A 175 -3.80 7.88 -17.69
N HIS A 176 -4.22 9.15 -17.88
CA HIS A 176 -4.77 9.98 -16.82
C HIS A 176 -6.25 9.67 -16.56
N PHE A 177 -6.74 10.06 -15.39
CA PHE A 177 -8.16 10.03 -15.06
C PHE A 177 -8.95 11.09 -15.86
N SER A 178 -10.15 10.75 -16.30
CA SER A 178 -11.06 11.71 -16.92
C SER A 178 -11.47 12.79 -15.91
N LYS A 179 -12.05 13.90 -16.39
CA LYS A 179 -12.52 14.97 -15.50
C LYS A 179 -13.57 14.48 -14.50
N GLU A 180 -14.42 13.57 -14.94
CA GLU A 180 -15.47 12.96 -14.11
C GLU A 180 -14.88 12.03 -13.03
N GLU A 181 -13.80 11.31 -13.34
CA GLU A 181 -13.14 10.41 -12.40
C GLU A 181 -12.27 11.15 -11.37
N GLN A 182 -11.77 12.36 -11.68
CA GLN A 182 -10.79 13.06 -10.83
C GLN A 182 -11.31 13.33 -9.42
N GLY A 183 -12.58 13.71 -9.27
CA GLY A 183 -13.20 13.95 -7.95
C GLY A 183 -13.25 12.67 -7.12
N THR A 184 -13.77 11.59 -7.70
CA THR A 184 -13.85 10.28 -7.08
C THR A 184 -12.47 9.75 -6.67
N MET A 185 -11.45 9.96 -7.52
CA MET A 185 -10.09 9.52 -7.22
C MET A 185 -9.41 10.37 -6.14
N ALA A 186 -9.70 11.67 -6.08
CA ALA A 186 -9.20 12.53 -5.00
C ALA A 186 -9.74 12.08 -3.63
N ASP A 187 -11.01 11.70 -3.55
CA ASP A 187 -11.61 11.17 -2.33
C ASP A 187 -11.05 9.78 -1.99
N ALA A 188 -10.87 8.91 -2.99
CA ALA A 188 -10.27 7.58 -2.79
C ALA A 188 -8.83 7.65 -2.28
N VAL A 189 -8.04 8.60 -2.78
CA VAL A 189 -6.66 8.83 -2.32
C VAL A 189 -6.63 9.23 -0.84
N LYS A 190 -7.53 10.12 -0.41
CA LYS A 190 -7.65 10.51 1.01
C LYS A 190 -8.10 9.32 1.87
N GLU A 191 -9.12 8.60 1.44
CA GLU A 191 -9.61 7.41 2.13
C GLU A 191 -8.53 6.32 2.23
N ALA A 192 -7.72 6.12 1.18
CA ALA A 192 -6.60 5.19 1.23
C ALA A 192 -5.52 5.62 2.23
N ALA A 193 -5.25 6.92 2.35
CA ALA A 193 -4.35 7.45 3.38
C ALA A 193 -4.91 7.23 4.80
N ASP A 194 -6.24 7.37 4.99
CA ASP A 194 -6.92 7.07 6.25
C ASP A 194 -6.83 5.58 6.59
N ALA A 195 -7.07 4.71 5.62
CA ALA A 195 -6.93 3.26 5.77
C ALA A 195 -5.50 2.85 6.14
N VAL A 196 -4.48 3.48 5.57
CA VAL A 196 -3.08 3.27 5.96
C VAL A 196 -2.86 3.65 7.42
N CYS A 197 -3.36 4.81 7.85
CA CYS A 197 -3.27 5.23 9.26
C CYS A 197 -3.98 4.24 10.18
N GLU A 198 -5.14 3.73 9.80
CA GLU A 198 -5.88 2.75 10.57
C GLU A 198 -5.15 1.40 10.67
N ILE A 199 -4.56 0.90 9.56
CA ILE A 199 -3.74 -0.31 9.58
C ILE A 199 -2.61 -0.20 10.61
N VAL A 200 -1.92 0.95 10.64
CA VAL A 200 -0.80 1.20 11.57
C VAL A 200 -1.28 1.33 13.01
N ASN A 201 -2.43 1.97 13.25
CA ASN A 201 -2.93 2.26 14.59
C ASN A 201 -3.63 1.08 15.27
N VAL A 202 -4.49 0.38 14.53
CA VAL A 202 -5.40 -0.65 15.08
C VAL A 202 -5.22 -2.02 14.44
N GLY A 203 -4.50 -2.10 13.33
CA GLY A 203 -4.17 -3.34 12.64
C GLY A 203 -5.04 -3.62 11.43
N ILE A 204 -4.53 -4.48 10.56
CA ILE A 204 -5.09 -4.74 9.23
C ILE A 204 -6.49 -5.38 9.27
N ALA A 205 -6.79 -6.19 10.29
CA ALA A 205 -8.09 -6.88 10.38
C ALA A 205 -9.24 -5.87 10.55
N GLN A 206 -9.05 -4.85 11.39
CA GLN A 206 -10.06 -3.80 11.58
C GLN A 206 -10.20 -2.96 10.31
N ALA A 207 -9.10 -2.48 9.75
CA ALA A 207 -9.13 -1.70 8.51
C ALA A 207 -9.79 -2.46 7.33
N MET A 208 -9.60 -3.79 7.24
CA MET A 208 -10.31 -4.62 6.27
C MET A 208 -11.83 -4.61 6.47
N ASN A 209 -12.30 -4.62 7.73
CA ASN A 209 -13.72 -4.56 8.04
C ASN A 209 -14.33 -3.22 7.68
N ASP A 210 -13.60 -2.13 7.90
CA ASP A 210 -14.12 -0.78 7.74
C ASP A 210 -14.05 -0.29 6.28
N HIS A 211 -12.97 -0.58 5.56
CA HIS A 211 -12.74 -0.08 4.21
C HIS A 211 -13.07 -1.04 3.06
N ASN A 212 -13.26 -2.35 3.31
CA ASN A 212 -13.61 -3.30 2.25
C ASN A 212 -15.11 -3.34 1.92
N ARG A 213 -15.95 -2.61 2.64
CA ARG A 213 -17.39 -2.57 2.37
C ARG A 213 -17.62 -1.87 1.02
N LYS A 214 -18.55 -2.40 0.22
CA LYS A 214 -19.03 -1.65 -0.95
C LYS A 214 -19.70 -0.38 -0.44
N LYS A 215 -19.31 0.78 -0.96
CA LYS A 215 -20.12 1.98 -0.79
C LYS A 215 -21.45 1.70 -1.49
N GLU A 216 -22.57 1.71 -0.76
CA GLU A 216 -23.89 1.72 -1.39
C GLU A 216 -23.97 3.00 -2.23
N GLU A 217 -24.28 2.82 -3.52
CA GLU A 217 -24.57 3.95 -4.40
C GLU A 217 -25.81 4.66 -3.83
N LYS A 218 -25.62 5.91 -3.41
CA LYS A 218 -26.69 6.79 -2.98
C LYS A 218 -27.28 7.51 -4.19
#